data_719d35feefac7533bb3978e19c9e0ed6
#
_entry.id   719d35feefac7533bb3978e19c9e0ed6
#
_cell.length_a   1.000
_cell.length_b   1.000
_cell.length_c   1.000
_cell.angle_alpha   90.00
_cell.angle_beta   90.00
_cell.angle_gamma   90.00
#
_symmetry.space_group_name_H-M   'P 1'
#
loop_
_entity.id
_entity.type
_entity.pdbx_description
1 polymer ?
#
loop_
_entity_poly.entity_id
_entity_poly.type
_entity_poly.pdbx_seq_one_letter_code
_entity_poly.pdbx_strand_id
1 'polypeptide(L)'
;MFDNSDWIVYLCALIAPFVQEDAAVLGAASASVSGIGSPMLMFIAITLGLTFSDLWKYWLGRAAISQDWAKKHAESPKILKAKDNIVHNLGKSIMIARFIPGTRIPLYIAAGFFQASFLKFSIFIFVSALIYIGIAFALFNALGEIAGEEAKKYLPIVAIIGFVFLLIFKRLKRPSA
;
A
#
# COMPACT_ATOMS: atom_id res chain seq x y z
N MET A 1 -18.01 21.70 13.17
CA MET A 1 -18.70 20.78 14.06
C MET A 1 -18.56 19.41 13.39
N PHE A 2 -17.76 18.52 13.97
CA PHE A 2 -17.58 17.17 13.39
C PHE A 2 -18.89 16.42 13.59
N ASP A 3 -19.51 15.99 12.51
CA ASP A 3 -20.68 15.14 12.59
C ASP A 3 -20.25 13.75 13.05
N ASN A 4 -21.07 13.07 13.85
CA ASN A 4 -20.74 11.75 14.43
C ASN A 4 -20.49 10.67 13.36
N SER A 5 -20.79 10.91 12.10
CA SER A 5 -20.51 10.02 10.96
C SER A 5 -19.11 10.19 10.37
N ASP A 6 -18.46 11.34 10.55
CA ASP A 6 -17.16 11.64 9.90
C ASP A 6 -16.02 10.77 10.42
N TRP A 7 -15.99 10.45 11.71
CA TRP A 7 -14.93 9.63 12.28
C TRP A 7 -14.92 8.18 11.75
N ILE A 8 -16.09 7.66 11.38
CA ILE A 8 -16.21 6.32 10.79
C ILE A 8 -15.46 6.25 9.47
N VAL A 9 -15.52 7.30 8.66
CA VAL A 9 -14.84 7.36 7.37
C VAL A 9 -13.33 7.33 7.55
N TYR A 10 -12.80 8.05 8.54
CA TYR A 10 -11.36 8.03 8.86
C TYR A 10 -10.91 6.70 9.44
N LEU A 11 -11.75 6.06 10.26
CA LEU A 11 -11.49 4.73 10.78
C LEU A 11 -11.49 3.68 9.66
N CYS A 12 -12.41 3.78 8.72
CA CYS A 12 -12.41 2.94 7.52
C CYS A 12 -11.13 3.15 6.70
N ALA A 13 -10.70 4.38 6.47
CA ALA A 13 -9.46 4.70 5.76
C ALA A 13 -8.22 4.14 6.49
N LEU A 14 -8.22 4.10 7.82
CA LEU A 14 -7.15 3.53 8.62
C LEU A 14 -7.07 1.99 8.50
N ILE A 15 -8.23 1.32 8.47
CA ILE A 15 -8.31 -0.15 8.49
C ILE A 15 -8.29 -0.76 7.09
N ALA A 16 -8.88 -0.10 6.10
CA ALA A 16 -9.01 -0.62 4.74
C ALA A 16 -7.69 -1.10 4.09
N PRO A 17 -6.50 -0.49 4.35
CA PRO A 17 -5.24 -0.99 3.81
C PRO A 17 -4.86 -2.41 4.24
N PHE A 18 -5.38 -2.90 5.37
CA PHE A 18 -5.15 -4.27 5.81
C PHE A 18 -5.87 -5.30 4.93
N VAL A 19 -6.96 -4.90 4.29
CA VAL A 19 -7.74 -5.74 3.37
C VAL A 19 -7.21 -5.60 1.96
N GLN A 20 -7.16 -4.35 1.46
CA GLN A 20 -6.73 -4.04 0.09
C GLN A 20 -6.12 -2.64 0.01
N GLU A 21 -4.80 -2.59 -0.08
CA GLU A 21 -4.01 -1.35 -0.01
C GLU A 21 -4.33 -0.35 -1.12
N ASP A 22 -4.29 -0.80 -2.38
CA ASP A 22 -4.46 0.07 -3.53
C ASP A 22 -5.89 0.62 -3.62
N ALA A 23 -6.90 -0.23 -3.37
CA ALA A 23 -8.29 0.21 -3.32
C ALA A 23 -8.54 1.19 -2.17
N ALA A 24 -7.93 0.97 -1.01
CA ALA A 24 -8.05 1.87 0.14
C ALA A 24 -7.51 3.26 -0.17
N VAL A 25 -6.33 3.36 -0.80
CA VAL A 25 -5.73 4.65 -1.18
C VAL A 25 -6.57 5.38 -2.23
N LEU A 26 -7.00 4.67 -3.29
CA LEU A 26 -7.85 5.26 -4.32
C LEU A 26 -9.23 5.67 -3.76
N GLY A 27 -9.80 4.85 -2.87
CA GLY A 27 -11.06 5.16 -2.18
C GLY A 27 -10.95 6.40 -1.29
N ALA A 28 -9.88 6.51 -0.49
CA ALA A 28 -9.63 7.66 0.37
C ALA A 28 -9.40 8.95 -0.45
N ALA A 29 -8.60 8.87 -1.53
CA ALA A 29 -8.35 10.01 -2.40
C ALA A 29 -9.64 10.49 -3.09
N SER A 30 -10.45 9.56 -3.61
CA SER A 30 -11.71 9.92 -4.27
C SER A 30 -12.76 10.46 -3.30
N ALA A 31 -12.88 9.89 -2.10
CA ALA A 31 -13.77 10.37 -1.04
C ALA A 31 -13.42 11.81 -0.62
N SER A 32 -12.12 12.08 -0.48
CA SER A 32 -11.61 13.41 -0.17
C SER A 32 -12.03 14.46 -1.19
N VAL A 33 -11.93 14.16 -2.49
CA VAL A 33 -12.33 15.07 -3.58
C VAL A 33 -13.86 15.24 -3.66
N SER A 34 -14.60 14.18 -3.27
CA SER A 34 -16.07 14.22 -3.24
C SER A 34 -16.64 14.97 -2.01
N GLY A 35 -15.79 15.61 -1.18
CA GLY A 35 -16.21 16.33 -0.01
C GLY A 35 -16.60 15.47 1.19
N ILE A 36 -16.24 14.18 1.17
CA ILE A 36 -16.49 13.26 2.28
C ILE A 36 -15.36 13.41 3.30
N GLY A 37 -15.63 14.15 4.37
CA GLY A 37 -14.68 14.43 5.44
C GLY A 37 -13.57 15.42 5.07
N SER A 38 -12.67 15.66 6.03
CA SER A 38 -11.52 16.56 5.82
C SER A 38 -10.43 15.87 4.98
N PRO A 39 -9.97 16.47 3.87
CA PRO A 39 -8.89 15.91 3.05
C PRO A 39 -7.61 15.64 3.83
N MET A 40 -7.26 16.52 4.76
CA MET A 40 -6.06 16.39 5.58
C MET A 40 -6.17 15.20 6.54
N LEU A 41 -7.31 15.05 7.22
CA LEU A 41 -7.51 13.91 8.14
C LEU A 41 -7.58 12.59 7.37
N MET A 42 -8.19 12.58 6.19
CA MET A 42 -8.22 11.42 5.31
C MET A 42 -6.81 11.01 4.88
N PHE A 43 -5.99 11.99 4.47
CA PHE A 43 -4.59 11.76 4.10
C PHE A 43 -3.77 11.18 5.27
N ILE A 44 -3.95 11.71 6.48
CA ILE A 44 -3.27 11.20 7.67
C ILE A 44 -3.74 9.78 7.99
N ALA A 45 -5.05 9.54 8.03
CA ALA A 45 -5.62 8.25 8.35
C ALA A 45 -5.15 7.14 7.39
N ILE A 46 -5.22 7.38 6.07
CA ILE A 46 -4.79 6.40 5.08
C ILE A 46 -3.27 6.18 5.11
N THR A 47 -2.47 7.23 5.39
CA THR A 47 -1.01 7.12 5.50
C THR A 47 -0.62 6.24 6.70
N LEU A 48 -1.24 6.46 7.84
CA LEU A 48 -1.02 5.64 9.03
C LEU A 48 -1.47 4.19 8.79
N GLY A 49 -2.68 3.99 8.26
CA GLY A 49 -3.21 2.66 7.97
C GLY A 49 -2.31 1.86 7.02
N LEU A 50 -1.88 2.49 5.91
CA LEU A 50 -1.00 1.86 4.94
C LEU A 50 0.38 1.53 5.54
N THR A 51 0.94 2.44 6.33
CA THR A 51 2.22 2.23 7.01
C THR A 51 2.13 1.05 7.99
N PHE A 52 1.12 1.01 8.84
CA PHE A 52 0.93 -0.10 9.79
C PHE A 52 0.68 -1.43 9.08
N SER A 53 -0.11 -1.44 8.01
CA SER A 53 -0.33 -2.62 7.18
C SER A 53 0.97 -3.15 6.56
N ASP A 54 1.89 -2.27 6.16
CA ASP A 54 3.18 -2.66 5.61
C ASP A 54 4.15 -3.16 6.70
N LEU A 55 4.19 -2.50 7.86
CA LEU A 55 5.02 -2.92 8.99
C LEU A 55 4.63 -4.31 9.51
N TRP A 56 3.35 -4.64 9.51
CA TRP A 56 2.87 -5.96 9.88
C TRP A 56 3.49 -7.07 9.01
N LYS A 57 3.63 -6.85 7.70
CA LYS A 57 4.22 -7.82 6.78
C LYS A 57 5.70 -8.09 7.07
N TYR A 58 6.44 -7.07 7.50
CA TYR A 58 7.80 -7.25 7.98
C TYR A 58 7.85 -8.18 9.20
N TRP A 59 6.96 -8.00 10.16
CA TRP A 59 6.91 -8.85 11.35
C TRP A 59 6.51 -10.29 11.03
N LEU A 60 5.63 -10.52 10.05
CA LEU A 60 5.34 -11.87 9.54
C LEU A 60 6.61 -12.54 8.99
N GLY A 61 7.41 -11.83 8.21
CA GLY A 61 8.68 -12.32 7.72
C GLY A 61 9.68 -12.64 8.82
N ARG A 62 9.75 -11.77 9.82
CA ARG A 62 10.65 -11.96 10.96
C ARG A 62 10.24 -13.16 11.83
N ALA A 63 8.95 -13.38 12.02
CA ALA A 63 8.43 -14.55 12.73
C ALA A 63 8.69 -15.85 11.95
N ALA A 64 8.67 -15.82 10.61
CA ALA A 64 8.90 -16.99 9.78
C ALA A 64 10.31 -17.58 9.93
N ILE A 65 11.33 -16.78 10.29
CA ILE A 65 12.70 -17.24 10.45
C ILE A 65 12.86 -18.21 11.63
N SER A 66 11.95 -18.20 12.59
CA SER A 66 11.97 -19.15 13.72
C SER A 66 11.64 -20.58 13.31
N GLN A 67 11.05 -20.79 12.13
CA GLN A 67 10.65 -22.07 11.60
C GLN A 67 11.85 -22.82 10.98
N ASP A 68 12.04 -24.09 11.30
CA ASP A 68 13.20 -24.88 10.86
C ASP A 68 13.26 -25.08 9.34
N TRP A 69 12.10 -25.19 8.66
CA TRP A 69 12.06 -25.27 7.21
C TRP A 69 12.59 -23.98 6.55
N ALA A 70 12.32 -22.84 7.17
CA ALA A 70 12.74 -21.54 6.65
C ALA A 70 14.26 -21.36 6.77
N LYS A 71 14.87 -21.80 7.88
CA LYS A 71 16.32 -21.77 8.07
C LYS A 71 17.02 -22.62 7.02
N LYS A 72 16.53 -23.85 6.77
CA LYS A 72 17.11 -24.76 5.77
C LYS A 72 17.09 -24.19 4.35
N HIS A 73 16.05 -23.42 4.00
CA HIS A 73 15.95 -22.79 2.67
C HIS A 73 16.71 -21.47 2.56
N ALA A 74 16.94 -20.78 3.69
CA ALA A 74 17.66 -19.49 3.73
C ALA A 74 19.11 -19.59 3.25
N GLU A 75 19.74 -20.78 3.32
CA GLU A 75 21.13 -21.01 2.93
C GLU A 75 21.33 -21.28 1.43
N SER A 76 20.27 -21.33 0.64
CA SER A 76 20.41 -21.56 -0.80
C SER A 76 21.10 -20.36 -1.49
N PRO A 77 22.00 -20.60 -2.48
CA PRO A 77 22.74 -19.53 -3.16
C PRO A 77 21.85 -18.46 -3.82
N LYS A 78 20.65 -18.86 -4.29
CA LYS A 78 19.67 -17.95 -4.87
C LYS A 78 19.07 -17.02 -3.82
N ILE A 79 18.81 -17.53 -2.62
CA ILE A 79 18.22 -16.77 -1.52
C ILE A 79 19.27 -15.83 -0.90
N LEU A 80 20.54 -16.25 -0.82
CA LEU A 80 21.63 -15.40 -0.35
C LEU A 80 21.84 -14.19 -1.27
N LYS A 81 21.80 -14.37 -2.60
CA LYS A 81 21.83 -13.23 -3.55
C LYS A 81 20.65 -12.29 -3.38
N ALA A 82 19.45 -12.83 -3.17
CA ALA A 82 18.25 -12.02 -2.91
C ALA A 82 18.38 -11.26 -1.59
N LYS A 83 18.93 -11.87 -0.54
CA LYS A 83 19.24 -11.22 0.74
C LYS A 83 20.15 -10.01 0.55
N ASP A 84 21.29 -10.19 -0.13
CA ASP A 84 22.24 -9.11 -0.36
C ASP A 84 21.60 -7.93 -1.10
N ASN A 85 20.84 -8.19 -2.15
CA ASN A 85 20.11 -7.15 -2.88
C ASN A 85 19.08 -6.42 -2.02
N ILE A 86 18.30 -7.16 -1.22
CA ILE A 86 17.23 -6.57 -0.39
C ILE A 86 17.84 -5.76 0.76
N VAL A 87 18.86 -6.30 1.44
CA VAL A 87 19.44 -5.64 2.63
C VAL A 87 20.26 -4.43 2.24
N HIS A 88 21.12 -4.52 1.20
CA HIS A 88 21.96 -3.40 0.78
C HIS A 88 21.18 -2.30 0.04
N ASN A 89 20.16 -2.68 -0.75
CA ASN A 89 19.37 -1.74 -1.54
C ASN A 89 17.93 -1.59 -1.02
N LEU A 90 17.73 -1.70 0.30
CA LEU A 90 16.40 -1.75 0.92
C LEU A 90 15.50 -0.59 0.49
N GLY A 91 16.00 0.64 0.57
CA GLY A 91 15.23 1.83 0.21
C GLY A 91 14.79 1.83 -1.25
N LYS A 92 15.73 1.54 -2.17
CA LYS A 92 15.44 1.45 -3.61
C LYS A 92 14.43 0.33 -3.91
N SER A 93 14.58 -0.82 -3.27
CA SER A 93 13.68 -1.96 -3.43
C SER A 93 12.27 -1.64 -2.96
N ILE A 94 12.11 -0.97 -1.81
CA ILE A 94 10.81 -0.53 -1.29
C ILE A 94 10.16 0.47 -2.24
N MET A 95 10.91 1.48 -2.69
CA MET A 95 10.38 2.50 -3.61
C MET A 95 9.89 1.87 -4.91
N ILE A 96 10.67 0.99 -5.53
CA ILE A 96 10.28 0.30 -6.77
C ILE A 96 9.06 -0.60 -6.53
N ALA A 97 9.08 -1.38 -5.45
CA ALA A 97 7.99 -2.31 -5.14
C ALA A 97 6.65 -1.60 -4.88
N ARG A 98 6.68 -0.33 -4.42
CA ARG A 98 5.48 0.47 -4.22
C ARG A 98 4.68 0.68 -5.51
N PHE A 99 5.39 0.85 -6.64
CA PHE A 99 4.77 1.12 -7.94
C PHE A 99 4.54 -0.13 -8.79
N ILE A 100 5.10 -1.30 -8.39
CA ILE A 100 4.89 -2.56 -9.10
C ILE A 100 3.87 -3.42 -8.34
N PRO A 101 2.64 -3.57 -8.84
CA PRO A 101 1.60 -4.34 -8.16
C PRO A 101 2.01 -5.79 -7.92
N GLY A 102 1.83 -6.27 -6.68
CA GLY A 102 2.09 -7.65 -6.30
C GLY A 102 3.51 -7.95 -5.84
N THR A 103 4.46 -6.99 -5.91
CA THR A 103 5.84 -7.17 -5.44
C THR A 103 6.04 -6.72 -3.99
N ARG A 104 5.18 -5.85 -3.47
CA ARG A 104 5.27 -5.29 -2.11
C ARG A 104 5.25 -6.36 -1.03
N ILE A 105 4.22 -7.21 -1.04
CA ILE A 105 4.01 -8.22 0.00
C ILE A 105 5.21 -9.17 0.10
N PRO A 106 5.67 -9.84 -0.98
CA PRO A 106 6.83 -10.71 -0.90
C PRO A 106 8.11 -9.99 -0.50
N LEU A 107 8.31 -8.73 -0.96
CA LEU A 107 9.49 -7.96 -0.59
C LEU A 107 9.50 -7.60 0.90
N TYR A 108 8.37 -7.17 1.47
CA TYR A 108 8.30 -6.75 2.87
C TYR A 108 8.43 -7.95 3.83
N ILE A 109 7.84 -9.08 3.47
CA ILE A 109 8.05 -10.35 4.18
C ILE A 109 9.52 -10.77 4.08
N ALA A 110 10.13 -10.70 2.89
CA ALA A 110 11.54 -11.04 2.70
C ALA A 110 12.47 -10.10 3.48
N ALA A 111 12.19 -8.80 3.56
CA ALA A 111 12.94 -7.85 4.36
C ALA A 111 12.95 -8.22 5.85
N GLY A 112 11.79 -8.64 6.38
CA GLY A 112 11.67 -9.16 7.74
C GLY A 112 12.41 -10.49 7.93
N PHE A 113 12.25 -11.41 7.00
CA PHE A 113 12.91 -12.71 6.99
C PHE A 113 14.44 -12.60 6.97
N PHE A 114 14.99 -11.70 6.17
CA PHE A 114 16.43 -11.43 6.11
C PHE A 114 16.93 -10.51 7.22
N GLN A 115 16.07 -10.15 8.16
CA GLN A 115 16.41 -9.30 9.30
C GLN A 115 17.00 -7.95 8.89
N ALA A 116 16.51 -7.35 7.80
CA ALA A 116 16.87 -5.99 7.44
C ALA A 116 16.57 -5.02 8.60
N SER A 117 17.33 -3.93 8.71
CA SER A 117 17.15 -2.96 9.79
C SER A 117 15.71 -2.45 9.83
N PHE A 118 14.99 -2.72 10.93
CA PHE A 118 13.60 -2.31 11.10
C PHE A 118 13.42 -0.80 11.02
N LEU A 119 14.35 -0.04 11.62
CA LEU A 119 14.30 1.42 11.58
C LEU A 119 14.40 1.95 10.14
N LYS A 120 15.37 1.45 9.36
CA LYS A 120 15.51 1.82 7.95
C LYS A 120 14.27 1.41 7.15
N PHE A 121 13.78 0.18 7.37
CA PHE A 121 12.56 -0.31 6.73
C PHE A 121 11.37 0.60 7.01
N SER A 122 11.11 0.94 8.27
CA SER A 122 9.99 1.81 8.68
C SER A 122 10.07 3.20 8.07
N ILE A 123 11.26 3.82 8.04
CA ILE A 123 11.45 5.13 7.43
C ILE A 123 11.15 5.08 5.92
N PHE A 124 11.69 4.09 5.19
CA PHE A 124 11.45 3.97 3.75
C PHE A 124 10.00 3.61 3.43
N ILE A 125 9.34 2.78 4.24
CA ILE A 125 7.90 2.49 4.12
C ILE A 125 7.10 3.78 4.29
N PHE A 126 7.33 4.54 5.34
CA PHE A 126 6.61 5.77 5.61
C PHE A 126 6.80 6.80 4.50
N VAL A 127 8.06 7.06 4.09
CA VAL A 127 8.36 8.00 3.00
C VAL A 127 7.73 7.57 1.69
N SER A 128 7.84 6.27 1.34
CA SER A 128 7.22 5.75 0.12
C SER A 128 5.69 5.82 0.16
N ALA A 129 5.08 5.64 1.34
CA ALA A 129 3.63 5.78 1.52
C ALA A 129 3.20 7.24 1.30
N LEU A 130 3.91 8.21 1.89
CA LEU A 130 3.64 9.64 1.68
C LEU A 130 3.69 10.02 0.20
N ILE A 131 4.72 9.58 -0.52
CA ILE A 131 4.86 9.88 -1.96
C ILE A 131 3.71 9.24 -2.75
N TYR A 132 3.43 7.96 -2.52
CA TYR A 132 2.39 7.23 -3.24
C TYR A 132 0.99 7.80 -3.00
N ILE A 133 0.64 8.08 -1.74
CA ILE A 133 -0.65 8.66 -1.37
C ILE A 133 -0.73 10.11 -1.87
N GLY A 134 0.37 10.89 -1.75
CA GLY A 134 0.44 12.24 -2.28
C GLY A 134 0.17 12.31 -3.78
N ILE A 135 0.75 11.40 -4.57
CA ILE A 135 0.47 11.27 -6.00
C ILE A 135 -1.01 10.92 -6.24
N ALA A 136 -1.56 9.95 -5.50
CA ALA A 136 -2.96 9.57 -5.65
C ALA A 136 -3.91 10.75 -5.35
N PHE A 137 -3.70 11.47 -4.24
CA PHE A 137 -4.50 12.64 -3.89
C PHE A 137 -4.37 13.76 -4.92
N ALA A 138 -3.15 14.04 -5.40
CA ALA A 138 -2.93 15.07 -6.44
C ALA A 138 -3.64 14.69 -7.75
N LEU A 139 -3.57 13.43 -8.19
CA LEU A 139 -4.26 12.96 -9.38
C LEU A 139 -5.78 13.07 -9.25
N PHE A 140 -6.35 12.65 -8.11
CA PHE A 140 -7.79 12.75 -7.88
C PHE A 140 -8.27 14.19 -7.78
N ASN A 141 -7.49 15.10 -7.16
CA ASN A 141 -7.81 16.53 -7.15
C ASN A 141 -7.82 17.11 -8.57
N ALA A 142 -6.78 16.84 -9.37
CA ALA A 142 -6.72 17.30 -10.76
C ALA A 142 -7.88 16.75 -11.60
N LEU A 143 -8.20 15.46 -11.45
CA LEU A 143 -9.37 14.87 -12.12
C LEU A 143 -10.67 15.49 -11.66
N GLY A 144 -10.82 15.80 -10.37
CA GLY A 144 -12.01 16.46 -9.83
C GLY A 144 -12.20 17.88 -10.37
N GLU A 145 -11.11 18.64 -10.54
CA GLU A 145 -11.16 19.98 -11.15
C GLU A 145 -11.57 19.94 -12.62
N ILE A 146 -11.03 18.97 -13.39
CA ILE A 146 -11.35 18.81 -14.83
C ILE A 146 -12.79 18.31 -15.04
N ALA A 147 -13.22 17.38 -14.19
CA ALA A 147 -14.51 16.71 -14.34
C ALA A 147 -15.72 17.59 -13.90
N GLY A 148 -15.49 18.61 -13.09
CA GLY A 148 -16.52 19.47 -12.53
C GLY A 148 -17.30 18.87 -11.35
N GLU A 149 -18.13 19.69 -10.70
CA GLU A 149 -18.81 19.33 -9.44
C GLU A 149 -19.75 18.10 -9.55
N GLU A 150 -20.45 17.96 -10.68
CA GLU A 150 -21.36 16.83 -10.90
C GLU A 150 -20.62 15.51 -11.02
N ALA A 151 -19.46 15.50 -11.70
CA ALA A 151 -18.68 14.29 -11.92
C ALA A 151 -17.88 13.84 -10.68
N LYS A 152 -17.57 14.75 -9.76
CA LYS A 152 -16.90 14.44 -8.48
C LYS A 152 -17.67 13.38 -7.69
N LYS A 153 -18.99 13.36 -7.74
CA LYS A 153 -19.84 12.38 -7.06
C LYS A 153 -19.63 10.95 -7.56
N TYR A 154 -19.22 10.81 -8.84
CA TYR A 154 -19.01 9.51 -9.48
C TYR A 154 -17.57 9.02 -9.40
N LEU A 155 -16.60 9.86 -9.02
CA LEU A 155 -15.19 9.49 -8.90
C LEU A 155 -14.96 8.25 -8.01
N PRO A 156 -15.60 8.08 -6.83
CA PRO A 156 -15.44 6.88 -6.03
C PRO A 156 -15.89 5.61 -6.76
N ILE A 157 -17.00 5.69 -7.49
CA ILE A 157 -17.55 4.55 -8.25
C ILE A 157 -16.62 4.19 -9.41
N VAL A 158 -16.15 5.19 -10.15
CA VAL A 158 -15.19 5.00 -11.26
C VAL A 158 -13.87 4.42 -10.77
N ALA A 159 -13.37 4.88 -9.63
CA ALA A 159 -12.16 4.34 -9.01
C ALA A 159 -12.32 2.86 -8.65
N ILE A 160 -13.43 2.47 -8.05
CA ILE A 160 -13.74 1.08 -7.69
C ILE A 160 -13.87 0.21 -8.94
N ILE A 161 -14.63 0.67 -9.94
CA ILE A 161 -14.81 -0.06 -11.21
C ILE A 161 -13.48 -0.24 -11.93
N GLY A 162 -12.68 0.83 -12.07
CA GLY A 162 -11.36 0.77 -12.69
C GLY A 162 -10.42 -0.19 -11.95
N PHE A 163 -10.45 -0.19 -10.63
CA PHE A 163 -9.66 -1.10 -9.81
C PHE A 163 -10.09 -2.56 -9.99
N VAL A 164 -11.40 -2.85 -9.94
CA VAL A 164 -11.94 -4.20 -10.18
C VAL A 164 -11.58 -4.67 -11.58
N PHE A 165 -11.71 -3.81 -12.60
CA PHE A 165 -11.33 -4.12 -13.97
C PHE A 165 -9.84 -4.48 -14.09
N LEU A 166 -8.94 -3.73 -13.44
CA LEU A 166 -7.51 -4.03 -13.40
C LEU A 166 -7.22 -5.38 -12.72
N LEU A 167 -7.93 -5.73 -11.65
CA LEU A 167 -7.78 -7.02 -10.98
C LEU A 167 -8.23 -8.18 -11.88
N ILE A 168 -9.36 -8.04 -12.56
CA ILE A 168 -9.90 -9.05 -13.48
C ILE A 168 -8.95 -9.22 -14.67
N PHE A 169 -8.50 -8.12 -15.27
CA PHE A 169 -7.57 -8.14 -16.40
C PHE A 169 -6.24 -8.81 -16.05
N LYS A 170 -5.73 -8.54 -14.85
CA LYS A 170 -4.51 -9.18 -14.33
C LYS A 170 -4.71 -10.69 -14.09
N ARG A 171 -5.91 -11.10 -13.67
CA ARG A 171 -6.24 -12.51 -13.45
C ARG A 171 -6.36 -13.28 -14.76
N LEU A 172 -6.93 -12.66 -15.79
CA LEU A 172 -7.08 -13.23 -17.14
C LEU A 172 -5.76 -13.35 -17.90
N LYS A 173 -4.79 -12.46 -17.62
CA LYS A 173 -3.44 -12.52 -18.24
C LYS A 173 -2.44 -13.45 -17.55
N ARG A 174 -2.81 -14.13 -16.45
CA ARG A 174 -1.95 -15.17 -15.91
C ARG A 174 -2.01 -16.38 -16.86
N PRO A 175 -0.90 -16.73 -17.56
CA PRO A 175 -0.86 -17.98 -18.28
C PRO A 175 -1.05 -19.09 -17.27
N SER A 176 -1.96 -20.01 -17.58
CA SER A 176 -2.08 -21.30 -16.89
C SER A 176 -0.73 -21.99 -16.95
N ALA A 177 -0.09 -22.14 -15.78
CA ALA A 177 1.10 -22.96 -15.63
C ALA A 177 0.71 -24.43 -15.64
#